data_12b32f96482a9aba42d15af90611f326
#
_entry.id   12b32f96482a9aba42d15af90611f326
#
_cell.length_a   1.000
_cell.length_b   1.000
_cell.length_c   1.000
_cell.angle_alpha   90.00
_cell.angle_beta   90.00
_cell.angle_gamma   90.00
#
_symmetry.space_group_name_H-M   'P 1'
#
loop_
_entity.id
_entity.type
_entity.pdbx_description
1 polymer ?
#
loop_
_entity_poly.entity_id
_entity_poly.type
_entity_poly.pdbx_seq_one_letter_code
_entity_poly.pdbx_strand_id
1 'polypeptide(L)' 'MAKRFIDTDLFRKPFMRSLEAPYKALWIYLLCECDHAGIWVVELDVAQMRMGLKLDPERVIEKMGGAVLPIGDGSKWYL' A
#
# COMPACT_ATOMS: atom_id res chain seq x y z
N MET A 1 -8.18 6.36 -18.44
CA MET A 1 -7.78 6.25 -17.02
C MET A 1 -8.65 5.21 -16.34
N ALA A 2 -8.03 4.25 -15.69
CA ALA A 2 -8.76 3.21 -14.99
C ALA A 2 -9.31 3.74 -13.67
N LYS A 3 -10.54 3.32 -13.35
CA LYS A 3 -11.17 3.64 -12.07
C LYS A 3 -11.31 2.36 -11.26
N ARG A 4 -11.17 2.46 -9.95
CA ARG A 4 -11.30 1.33 -9.03
C ARG A 4 -12.33 1.63 -7.97
N PHE A 5 -13.00 0.58 -7.54
CA PHE A 5 -13.95 0.69 -6.44
C PHE A 5 -13.22 0.41 -5.13
N ILE A 6 -13.45 1.25 -4.15
CA ILE A 6 -12.95 1.06 -2.80
C ILE A 6 -14.15 0.77 -1.90
N ASP A 7 -14.04 -0.27 -1.08
CA ASP A 7 -15.07 -0.65 -0.14
C ASP A 7 -15.35 0.52 0.82
N THR A 8 -16.60 0.92 0.94
CA THR A 8 -16.98 2.02 1.82
C THR A 8 -16.73 1.71 3.29
N ASP A 9 -16.56 0.44 3.64
CA ASP A 9 -16.25 0.00 5.00
C ASP A 9 -14.75 -0.06 5.28
N LEU A 10 -13.91 0.40 4.35
CA LEU A 10 -12.46 0.25 4.45
C LEU A 10 -11.91 0.71 5.79
N PHE A 11 -12.32 1.91 6.25
CA PHE A 11 -11.81 2.47 7.50
C PHE A 11 -12.37 1.79 8.76
N ARG A 12 -13.36 0.93 8.60
CA ARG A 12 -13.93 0.15 9.73
C ARG A 12 -13.24 -1.18 9.91
N LYS A 13 -12.45 -1.63 8.92
CA LYS A 13 -11.75 -2.90 9.00
C LYS A 13 -10.65 -2.84 10.05
N PRO A 14 -10.46 -3.91 10.86
CA PRO A 14 -9.43 -3.93 11.90
C PRO A 14 -8.03 -3.60 11.36
N PHE A 15 -7.70 -4.09 10.17
CA PHE A 15 -6.42 -3.81 9.53
C PHE A 15 -6.18 -2.30 9.40
N MET A 16 -7.16 -1.58 8.83
CA MET A 16 -7.04 -0.12 8.65
C MET A 16 -6.99 0.61 9.98
N ARG A 17 -7.77 0.15 10.95
CA ARG A 17 -7.80 0.79 12.27
C ARG A 17 -6.47 0.69 13.01
N SER A 18 -5.71 -0.36 12.75
CA SER A 18 -4.41 -0.56 13.41
C SER A 18 -3.27 0.23 12.77
N LEU A 19 -3.48 0.79 11.58
CA LEU A 19 -2.44 1.52 10.86
C LEU A 19 -2.35 2.98 11.31
N GLU A 20 -1.13 3.48 11.39
CA GLU A 20 -0.90 4.91 11.57
C GLU A 20 -1.25 5.66 10.27
N ALA A 21 -1.52 6.96 10.37
CA ALA A 21 -2.00 7.74 9.24
C ALA A 21 -1.15 7.63 7.97
N PRO A 22 0.20 7.71 8.02
CA PRO A 22 1.00 7.56 6.80
C PRO A 22 0.80 6.21 6.11
N TYR A 23 0.62 5.14 6.89
CA TYR A 23 0.43 3.80 6.34
C TYR A 23 -0.97 3.60 5.79
N LYS A 24 -1.97 4.28 6.36
CA LYS A 24 -3.32 4.30 5.78
C LYS A 24 -3.30 4.95 4.40
N ALA A 25 -2.62 6.08 4.27
CA ALA A 25 -2.47 6.76 2.98
C ALA A 25 -1.74 5.86 1.97
N LEU A 26 -0.68 5.20 2.41
CA LEU A 26 0.05 4.28 1.54
C LEU A 26 -0.84 3.14 1.07
N TRP A 27 -1.65 2.55 1.94
CA TRP A 27 -2.54 1.45 1.57
C TRP A 27 -3.50 1.88 0.46
N ILE A 28 -4.12 3.05 0.61
CA ILE A 28 -5.02 3.59 -0.42
C ILE A 28 -4.25 3.84 -1.72
N TYR A 29 -3.05 4.40 -1.63
CA TYR A 29 -2.19 4.61 -2.79
C TYR A 29 -1.91 3.29 -3.52
N LEU A 30 -1.54 2.24 -2.78
CA LEU A 30 -1.27 0.93 -3.36
C LEU A 30 -2.49 0.34 -4.04
N LEU A 31 -3.67 0.49 -3.45
CA LEU A 31 -4.93 0.03 -4.06
C LEU A 31 -5.18 0.73 -5.39
N CYS A 32 -4.78 1.98 -5.52
CA CYS A 32 -4.96 2.74 -6.76
C CYS A 32 -3.92 2.37 -7.83
N GLU A 33 -2.70 2.04 -7.41
CA GLU A 33 -1.56 1.89 -8.34
C GLU A 33 -1.24 0.45 -8.71
N CYS A 34 -1.66 -0.54 -7.93
CA CYS A 34 -1.42 -1.94 -8.28
C CYS A 34 -2.19 -2.32 -9.54
N ASP A 35 -1.74 -3.36 -10.24
CA ASP A 35 -2.48 -3.88 -11.39
C ASP A 35 -3.69 -4.71 -10.92
N HIS A 36 -4.48 -5.23 -11.87
CA HIS A 36 -5.67 -6.01 -11.50
C HIS A 36 -5.36 -7.39 -10.92
N ALA A 37 -4.11 -7.82 -10.96
CA ALA A 37 -3.67 -9.02 -10.25
C ALA A 37 -3.21 -8.71 -8.82
N GLY A 38 -3.22 -7.43 -8.42
CA GLY A 38 -2.78 -7.00 -7.10
C GLY A 38 -1.26 -6.86 -6.98
N ILE A 39 -0.57 -6.75 -8.10
CA ILE A 39 0.89 -6.61 -8.11
C ILE A 39 1.28 -5.14 -8.26
N TRP A 40 2.14 -4.67 -7.38
CA TRP A 40 2.70 -3.33 -7.46
C TRP A 40 4.22 -3.40 -7.59
N VAL A 41 4.76 -2.74 -8.60
CA VAL A 41 6.21 -2.58 -8.76
C VAL A 41 6.69 -1.56 -7.74
N VAL A 42 7.65 -1.94 -6.90
CA VAL A 42 8.05 -1.10 -5.77
C VAL A 42 8.78 0.15 -6.24
N GLU A 43 8.17 1.30 -5.96
CA GLU A 43 8.71 2.62 -6.26
C GLU A 43 8.41 3.55 -5.09
N LEU A 44 8.95 3.21 -3.91
CA LEU A 44 8.63 3.95 -2.69
C LEU A 44 9.07 5.42 -2.74
N ASP A 45 10.15 5.72 -3.42
CA ASP A 45 10.62 7.08 -3.60
C ASP A 45 9.57 7.91 -4.38
N VAL A 46 9.03 7.35 -5.45
CA VAL A 46 7.97 8.00 -6.24
C VAL A 46 6.69 8.10 -5.43
N ALA A 47 6.32 7.03 -4.72
CA ALA A 47 5.13 7.01 -3.89
C ALA A 47 5.19 8.09 -2.81
N GLN A 48 6.31 8.22 -2.13
CA GLN A 48 6.52 9.24 -1.11
C GLN A 48 6.37 10.64 -1.68
N MET A 49 6.92 10.86 -2.87
CA MET A 49 6.81 12.15 -3.54
C MET A 49 5.35 12.46 -3.89
N ARG A 50 4.63 11.49 -4.44
CA ARG A 50 3.23 11.69 -4.84
C ARG A 50 2.31 11.90 -3.64
N MET A 51 2.56 11.23 -2.53
CA MET A 51 1.75 11.37 -1.33
C MET A 51 2.16 12.54 -0.45
N GLY A 52 3.37 13.07 -0.64
CA GLY A 52 3.90 14.12 0.24
C GLY A 52 4.28 13.60 1.63
N LEU A 53 4.64 12.33 1.73
CA LEU A 53 4.99 11.68 2.98
C LEU A 53 6.34 11.01 2.88
N LYS A 54 7.00 10.82 4.04
CA LYS A 54 8.21 10.01 4.11
C LYS A 54 7.90 8.69 4.81
N LEU A 55 8.38 7.59 4.24
CA LEU A 55 8.15 6.25 4.75
C LEU A 55 9.48 5.48 4.75
N ASP A 56 9.67 4.66 5.79
CA ASP A 56 10.80 3.75 5.88
C ASP A 56 10.39 2.42 5.24
N PRO A 57 11.05 1.97 4.15
CA PRO A 57 10.66 0.73 3.47
C PRO A 57 10.61 -0.49 4.39
N GLU A 58 11.54 -0.59 5.33
CA GLU A 58 11.58 -1.72 6.26
C GLU A 58 10.36 -1.73 7.18
N ARG A 59 9.95 -0.54 7.63
CA ARG A 59 8.78 -0.41 8.49
C ARG A 59 7.48 -0.64 7.75
N VAL A 60 7.43 -0.32 6.46
CA VAL A 60 6.22 -0.50 5.65
C VAL A 60 5.80 -1.97 5.68
N ILE A 61 6.73 -2.87 5.37
CA ILE A 61 6.40 -4.30 5.34
C ILE A 61 5.97 -4.79 6.73
N GLU A 62 6.67 -4.35 7.76
CA GLU A 62 6.35 -4.71 9.14
C GLU A 62 4.95 -4.23 9.55
N LYS A 63 4.63 -2.97 9.24
CA LYS A 63 3.35 -2.36 9.63
C LYS A 63 2.16 -2.91 8.84
N MET A 64 2.39 -3.26 7.57
CA MET A 64 1.34 -3.84 6.73
C MET A 64 1.02 -5.29 7.09
N GLY A 65 1.91 -5.94 7.86
CA GLY A 65 1.70 -7.33 8.24
C GLY A 65 1.58 -8.23 7.04
N GLY A 66 0.59 -9.13 7.04
CA GLY A 66 0.37 -10.06 5.93
C GLY A 66 -0.38 -9.47 4.75
N ALA A 67 -0.79 -8.19 4.81
CA ALA A 67 -1.56 -7.57 3.74
C ALA A 67 -0.72 -7.26 2.50
N VAL A 68 0.59 -7.09 2.67
CA VAL A 68 1.53 -6.84 1.59
C VAL A 68 2.61 -7.91 1.63
N LEU A 69 2.79 -8.64 0.53
CA LEU A 69 3.77 -9.71 0.42
C LEU A 69 4.82 -9.38 -0.62
N PRO A 70 6.10 -9.25 -0.24
CA PRO A 70 7.17 -9.10 -1.22
C PRO A 70 7.28 -10.33 -2.10
N ILE A 71 7.53 -10.14 -3.40
CA ILE A 71 7.63 -11.21 -4.38
C ILE A 71 9.05 -11.21 -4.97
N GLY A 72 9.58 -12.41 -5.18
CA GLY A 72 10.89 -12.58 -5.79
C GLY A 72 11.99 -11.93 -4.94
N ASP A 73 12.71 -10.99 -5.53
CA ASP A 73 13.79 -10.26 -4.86
C ASP A 73 13.29 -9.04 -4.06
N GLY A 74 11.98 -8.89 -3.94
CA GLY A 74 11.38 -7.74 -3.24
C GLY A 74 11.09 -6.55 -4.15
N SER A 75 11.32 -6.67 -5.47
CA SER A 75 11.05 -5.58 -6.41
C SER A 75 9.57 -5.39 -6.70
N LYS A 76 8.73 -6.32 -6.28
CA LYS A 76 7.27 -6.26 -6.46
C LYS A 76 6.59 -6.68 -5.17
N TRP A 77 5.42 -6.11 -4.92
CA TRP A 77 4.58 -6.48 -3.79
C TRP A 77 3.25 -7.02 -4.28
N TYR A 78 2.79 -8.07 -3.64
CA TYR A 78 1.44 -8.61 -3.85
C TYR A 78 0.53 -8.13 -2.73
N LEU A 79 -0.60 -7.58 -3.11
CA LEU A 79 -1.58 -7.01 -2.18
C LEU A 79 -2.79 -7.94 -1.98
#